data_3d08a03e1888813778b80b3295287b55
#
_entry.id   3d08a03e1888813778b80b3295287b55
#
_cell.length_a   1.000
_cell.length_b   1.000
_cell.length_c   1.000
_cell.angle_alpha   90.00
_cell.angle_beta   90.00
_cell.angle_gamma   90.00
#
_symmetry.space_group_name_H-M   'P 1'
#
loop_
_entity.id
_entity.type
_entity.pdbx_description
1 polymer ?
#
loop_
_entity_poly.entity_id
_entity_poly.type
_entity_poly.pdbx_seq_one_letter_code
_entity_poly.pdbx_strand_id
1 'polypeptide(L)'
;MSKRKKMLLSSIMCSLILGVSAAPVSAETIETFNLDEMVVESSRNHKTPLPGGFNNDSSRVGLLGETPVIKAPFTVQSITEDTVSKMAMPNQDLDTVLSNVPAIRTGTSPIKTDFSIRGLATNASAYLVNNIPGFFIMATGPITNTVGSIDAMIGPAATLNGSTPSFQANYLSGATPGAIYLNTKRAGEDDFIKYTQTFGGHGDYGEYLDISQRFGKDRNIGVRIYGQYDDGGLAISGAGQRKKNLFANVSYEGETTKTNVFGGYYDQKFMGTERRFVLDKSATKFPDAPDASKSFDDPKVMHQDTNGYMLTLNHQKKLSEHVNWFVNAGMNQPAPSPPSASTPYSRWSTA
;
A
#
# COMPACT_ATOMS: atom_id res chain seq x y z
N MET A 1 -17.92 -9.61 16.92
CA MET A 1 -18.76 -8.39 17.12
C MET A 1 -20.22 -8.70 16.78
N SER A 2 -21.19 -8.26 17.60
CA SER A 2 -22.60 -8.57 17.32
C SER A 2 -23.08 -7.86 16.04
N LYS A 3 -23.97 -8.50 15.26
CA LYS A 3 -24.61 -7.92 14.05
C LYS A 3 -25.14 -6.50 14.28
N ARG A 4 -25.64 -6.21 15.51
CA ARG A 4 -26.08 -4.87 15.92
C ARG A 4 -24.98 -3.80 15.96
N LYS A 5 -23.75 -4.16 16.33
CA LYS A 5 -22.62 -3.22 16.33
C LYS A 5 -22.11 -2.93 14.90
N LYS A 6 -22.19 -3.90 13.99
CA LYS A 6 -21.88 -3.68 12.57
C LYS A 6 -22.87 -2.71 11.92
N MET A 7 -24.17 -2.85 12.21
CA MET A 7 -25.21 -1.93 11.73
C MET A 7 -25.07 -0.50 12.29
N LEU A 8 -24.65 -0.36 13.55
CA LEU A 8 -24.45 0.96 14.16
C LEU A 8 -23.26 1.71 13.56
N LEU A 9 -22.15 1.01 13.26
CA LEU A 9 -21.01 1.63 12.56
C LEU A 9 -21.37 2.04 11.12
N SER A 10 -22.09 1.20 10.41
CA SER A 10 -22.62 1.52 9.07
C SER A 10 -23.51 2.76 9.11
N SER A 11 -24.38 2.85 10.11
CA SER A 11 -25.27 4.01 10.31
C SER A 11 -24.50 5.29 10.66
N ILE A 12 -23.40 5.19 11.41
CA ILE A 12 -22.56 6.35 11.75
C ILE A 12 -21.77 6.83 10.54
N MET A 13 -21.23 5.92 9.72
CA MET A 13 -20.57 6.32 8.47
C MET A 13 -21.55 6.95 7.47
N CYS A 14 -22.75 6.40 7.32
CA CYS A 14 -23.79 7.00 6.47
C CYS A 14 -24.24 8.39 6.99
N SER A 15 -24.33 8.60 8.31
CA SER A 15 -24.72 9.91 8.86
C SER A 15 -23.63 10.97 8.72
N LEU A 16 -22.35 10.59 8.69
CA LEU A 16 -21.26 11.51 8.39
C LEU A 16 -21.29 12.01 6.93
N ILE A 17 -21.77 11.17 6.01
CA ILE A 17 -21.89 11.53 4.57
C ILE A 17 -23.06 12.50 4.36
N LEU A 18 -24.14 12.38 5.14
CA LEU A 18 -25.33 13.22 5.00
C LEU A 18 -25.17 14.63 5.61
N GLY A 19 -24.14 14.85 6.43
CA GLY A 19 -23.85 16.14 7.05
C GLY A 19 -23.03 17.12 6.20
N VAL A 20 -22.49 16.66 5.08
CA VAL A 20 -21.78 17.52 4.12
C VAL A 20 -22.82 18.02 3.11
N SER A 21 -23.24 19.28 3.24
CA SER A 21 -24.13 19.94 2.28
C SER A 21 -23.49 19.88 0.88
N ALA A 22 -24.08 19.06 0.02
CA ALA A 22 -23.69 18.98 -1.38
C ALA A 22 -23.99 20.32 -2.03
N ALA A 23 -22.94 21.02 -2.48
CA ALA A 23 -23.12 22.08 -3.48
C ALA A 23 -23.67 21.42 -4.75
N PRO A 24 -24.62 22.04 -5.43
CA PRO A 24 -25.21 21.45 -6.63
C PRO A 24 -24.15 21.29 -7.72
N VAL A 25 -23.90 20.05 -8.12
CA VAL A 25 -23.14 19.75 -9.33
C VAL A 25 -24.06 20.02 -10.50
N SER A 26 -23.82 21.10 -11.22
CA SER A 26 -24.45 21.34 -12.53
C SER A 26 -23.97 20.30 -13.51
N ALA A 27 -24.88 19.49 -14.06
CA ALA A 27 -24.63 18.63 -15.18
C ALA A 27 -24.46 19.50 -16.42
N GLU A 28 -23.23 19.69 -16.88
CA GLU A 28 -22.96 20.27 -18.19
C GLU A 28 -22.91 19.20 -19.28
N THR A 29 -23.49 19.54 -20.37
CA THR A 29 -23.72 18.80 -21.59
C THR A 29 -22.42 18.27 -22.21
N ILE A 30 -22.49 17.03 -22.69
CA ILE A 30 -21.43 16.36 -23.48
C ILE A 30 -21.20 17.13 -24.76
N GLU A 31 -20.08 17.83 -24.85
CA GLU A 31 -19.60 18.37 -26.12
C GLU A 31 -18.53 17.45 -26.72
N THR A 32 -18.66 17.27 -28.02
CA THR A 32 -17.85 16.45 -28.91
C THR A 32 -16.37 16.80 -28.84
N PHE A 33 -15.52 15.81 -28.60
CA PHE A 33 -14.06 15.92 -28.61
C PHE A 33 -13.53 16.25 -30.01
N ASN A 34 -12.97 17.43 -30.16
CA ASN A 34 -11.96 17.71 -31.18
C ASN A 34 -10.59 17.42 -30.56
N LEU A 35 -9.84 16.50 -31.17
CA LEU A 35 -8.46 16.23 -30.83
C LEU A 35 -7.57 17.35 -31.41
N ASP A 36 -7.47 18.45 -30.72
CA ASP A 36 -6.44 19.44 -30.99
C ASP A 36 -5.29 19.26 -29.99
N GLU A 37 -4.11 19.10 -30.63
CA GLU A 37 -2.76 19.29 -30.11
C GLU A 37 -2.55 19.05 -28.62
N MET A 38 -1.94 17.90 -28.31
CA MET A 38 -1.53 17.53 -26.96
C MET A 38 -0.44 18.51 -26.47
N VAL A 39 -0.85 19.64 -25.91
CA VAL A 39 0.01 20.52 -25.15
C VAL A 39 0.32 19.80 -23.87
N VAL A 40 1.53 19.27 -23.76
CA VAL A 40 2.07 18.77 -22.49
C VAL A 40 2.32 19.97 -21.60
N GLU A 41 1.28 20.52 -21.01
CA GLU A 41 1.44 21.38 -19.86
C GLU A 41 2.03 20.53 -18.74
N SER A 42 3.13 21.00 -18.19
CA SER A 42 3.77 20.48 -16.99
C SER A 42 2.79 20.49 -15.81
N SER A 43 1.88 19.55 -15.82
CA SER A 43 0.83 19.43 -14.82
C SER A 43 1.44 19.03 -13.48
N ARG A 44 0.99 19.70 -12.49
CA ARG A 44 1.28 19.58 -11.06
C ARG A 44 1.35 18.12 -10.62
N ASN A 45 2.57 17.59 -10.48
CA ASN A 45 2.87 16.31 -9.79
C ASN A 45 2.08 15.06 -10.17
N HIS A 46 1.37 15.02 -11.28
CA HIS A 46 0.69 13.82 -11.70
C HIS A 46 1.57 13.07 -12.70
N LYS A 47 1.98 11.88 -12.29
CA LYS A 47 2.56 10.91 -13.18
C LYS A 47 1.54 10.62 -14.27
N THR A 48 1.93 10.76 -15.52
CA THR A 48 1.05 10.49 -16.65
C THR A 48 0.99 9.00 -16.90
N PRO A 49 -0.21 8.39 -16.94
CA PRO A 49 -0.33 7.00 -17.31
C PRO A 49 0.15 6.74 -18.73
N LEU A 50 0.95 5.72 -18.92
CA LEU A 50 1.29 5.19 -20.24
C LEU A 50 0.06 4.57 -20.94
N PRO A 51 0.07 4.41 -22.27
CA PRO A 51 -0.99 3.70 -22.97
C PRO A 51 -1.32 2.37 -22.32
N GLY A 52 -2.60 2.11 -22.06
CA GLY A 52 -3.07 0.95 -21.30
C GLY A 52 -3.33 1.23 -19.82
N GLY A 53 -2.88 2.34 -19.25
CA GLY A 53 -3.23 2.83 -17.91
C GLY A 53 -2.57 2.12 -16.73
N PHE A 54 -1.80 1.04 -16.97
CA PHE A 54 -1.19 0.23 -15.89
C PHE A 54 0.03 0.88 -15.25
N ASN A 55 0.86 1.50 -16.05
CA ASN A 55 2.12 2.10 -15.61
C ASN A 55 2.12 3.61 -15.88
N ASN A 56 2.89 4.34 -15.06
CA ASN A 56 3.18 5.74 -15.28
C ASN A 56 4.43 5.91 -16.16
N ASP A 57 4.55 7.06 -16.79
CA ASP A 57 5.73 7.49 -17.56
C ASP A 57 6.90 7.95 -16.67
N SER A 58 6.62 8.28 -15.43
CA SER A 58 7.59 8.79 -14.46
C SER A 58 7.53 8.01 -13.15
N SER A 59 8.63 8.02 -12.41
CA SER A 59 8.78 7.39 -11.11
C SER A 59 9.36 8.36 -10.10
N ARG A 60 9.13 8.10 -8.82
CA ARG A 60 9.73 8.85 -7.72
C ARG A 60 10.54 7.92 -6.83
N VAL A 61 11.82 7.81 -7.11
CA VAL A 61 12.71 6.84 -6.49
C VAL A 61 13.85 7.55 -5.77
N GLY A 62 13.81 7.56 -4.45
CA GLY A 62 14.88 8.08 -3.58
C GLY A 62 15.33 9.49 -3.96
N LEU A 63 16.64 9.68 -4.04
CA LEU A 63 17.27 10.97 -4.34
C LEU A 63 17.06 11.46 -5.77
N LEU A 64 16.64 10.60 -6.70
CA LEU A 64 16.36 11.00 -8.09
C LEU A 64 15.15 11.92 -8.20
N GLY A 65 14.28 11.94 -7.18
CA GLY A 65 13.04 12.69 -7.23
C GLY A 65 12.09 12.14 -8.31
N GLU A 66 11.30 13.01 -8.91
CA GLU A 66 10.43 12.64 -10.02
C GLU A 66 11.22 12.64 -11.33
N THR A 67 11.36 11.45 -11.91
CA THR A 67 12.19 11.21 -13.10
C THR A 67 11.42 10.37 -14.10
N PRO A 68 11.42 10.71 -15.39
CA PRO A 68 10.87 9.85 -16.44
C PRO A 68 11.49 8.44 -16.36
N VAL A 69 10.67 7.41 -16.42
CA VAL A 69 11.12 6.01 -16.27
C VAL A 69 12.20 5.66 -17.30
N ILE A 70 12.09 6.20 -18.52
CA ILE A 70 13.07 5.99 -19.61
C ILE A 70 14.44 6.62 -19.31
N LYS A 71 14.49 7.63 -18.44
CA LYS A 71 15.74 8.32 -18.06
C LYS A 71 16.32 7.81 -16.72
N ALA A 72 15.59 6.92 -16.04
CA ALA A 72 16.06 6.36 -14.78
C ALA A 72 17.27 5.46 -15.03
N PRO A 73 18.38 5.61 -14.27
CA PRO A 73 19.58 4.80 -14.45
C PRO A 73 19.41 3.36 -13.91
N PHE A 74 18.21 3.01 -13.47
CA PHE A 74 17.85 1.71 -12.88
C PHE A 74 16.60 1.17 -13.56
N THR A 75 16.37 -0.14 -13.47
CA THR A 75 15.11 -0.74 -13.86
C THR A 75 14.04 -0.34 -12.85
N VAL A 76 13.08 0.44 -13.27
CA VAL A 76 11.93 0.86 -12.44
C VAL A 76 10.64 0.58 -13.19
N GLN A 77 9.65 0.04 -12.49
CA GLN A 77 8.27 -0.02 -12.96
C GLN A 77 7.41 0.83 -12.04
N SER A 78 6.76 1.84 -12.61
CA SER A 78 5.87 2.75 -11.89
C SER A 78 4.42 2.36 -12.16
N ILE A 79 3.71 1.86 -11.15
CA ILE A 79 2.33 1.37 -11.23
C ILE A 79 1.38 2.50 -10.84
N THR A 80 0.33 2.70 -11.63
CA THR A 80 -0.65 3.79 -11.43
C THR A 80 -1.55 3.55 -10.22
N GLU A 81 -2.13 4.63 -9.67
CA GLU A 81 -3.15 4.56 -8.62
C GLU A 81 -4.39 3.79 -9.09
N ASP A 82 -4.78 3.95 -10.34
CA ASP A 82 -5.90 3.23 -10.94
C ASP A 82 -5.65 1.71 -10.93
N THR A 83 -4.45 1.28 -11.32
CA THR A 83 -4.06 -0.13 -11.27
C THR A 83 -4.04 -0.67 -9.84
N VAL A 84 -3.44 0.07 -8.90
CA VAL A 84 -3.44 -0.32 -7.48
C VAL A 84 -4.87 -0.46 -6.97
N SER A 85 -5.75 0.47 -7.28
CA SER A 85 -7.14 0.48 -6.82
C SER A 85 -7.98 -0.65 -7.41
N LYS A 86 -7.71 -1.04 -8.66
CA LYS A 86 -8.45 -2.10 -9.35
C LYS A 86 -7.94 -3.49 -9.02
N MET A 87 -6.64 -3.65 -8.81
CA MET A 87 -6.01 -4.96 -8.58
C MET A 87 -5.91 -5.31 -7.10
N ALA A 88 -5.51 -4.37 -6.26
CA ALA A 88 -5.62 -4.53 -4.82
C ALA A 88 -7.00 -4.07 -4.39
N MET A 89 -8.01 -4.94 -4.51
CA MET A 89 -9.31 -4.69 -3.90
C MET A 89 -9.09 -4.26 -2.46
N PRO A 90 -9.93 -3.38 -1.89
CA PRO A 90 -9.65 -2.77 -0.58
C PRO A 90 -9.34 -3.76 0.56
N ASN A 91 -9.83 -4.99 0.48
CA ASN A 91 -9.58 -6.06 1.44
C ASN A 91 -8.34 -6.92 1.12
N GLN A 92 -7.67 -6.70 -0.03
CA GLN A 92 -6.51 -7.48 -0.46
C GLN A 92 -5.19 -6.76 -0.13
N ASP A 93 -4.12 -7.51 -0.16
CA ASP A 93 -2.76 -7.01 0.02
C ASP A 93 -2.15 -6.56 -1.30
N LEU A 94 -1.01 -5.84 -1.23
CA LEU A 94 -0.29 -5.38 -2.41
C LEU A 94 0.31 -6.51 -3.26
N ASP A 95 0.33 -7.73 -2.76
CA ASP A 95 0.91 -8.89 -3.44
C ASP A 95 0.28 -9.13 -4.82
N THR A 96 -1.03 -8.93 -4.94
CA THR A 96 -1.73 -9.03 -6.22
C THR A 96 -1.24 -8.00 -7.24
N VAL A 97 -0.93 -6.79 -6.79
CA VAL A 97 -0.38 -5.72 -7.65
C VAL A 97 1.06 -6.03 -8.01
N LEU A 98 1.88 -6.40 -7.02
CA LEU A 98 3.30 -6.69 -7.20
C LEU A 98 3.57 -7.92 -8.06
N SER A 99 2.67 -8.91 -8.07
CA SER A 99 2.77 -10.09 -8.94
C SER A 99 2.79 -9.74 -10.44
N ASN A 100 2.36 -8.53 -10.81
CA ASN A 100 2.44 -8.01 -12.18
C ASN A 100 3.80 -7.38 -12.52
N VAL A 101 4.71 -7.29 -11.56
CA VAL A 101 6.10 -6.90 -11.81
C VAL A 101 6.91 -8.16 -12.13
N PRO A 102 7.41 -8.36 -13.36
CA PRO A 102 8.02 -9.62 -13.78
C PRO A 102 9.19 -10.09 -12.92
N ALA A 103 9.88 -9.15 -12.28
CA ALA A 103 11.02 -9.43 -11.41
C ALA A 103 10.62 -9.82 -9.98
N ILE A 104 9.35 -9.69 -9.61
CA ILE A 104 8.86 -9.93 -8.25
C ILE A 104 8.06 -11.24 -8.20
N ARG A 105 8.29 -12.01 -7.16
CA ARG A 105 7.46 -13.15 -6.77
C ARG A 105 7.00 -12.95 -5.35
N THR A 106 5.71 -12.87 -5.16
CA THR A 106 5.08 -12.69 -3.85
C THR A 106 4.92 -14.03 -3.14
N GLY A 107 4.95 -13.99 -1.82
CA GLY A 107 4.64 -15.14 -0.98
C GLY A 107 3.14 -15.43 -0.95
N THR A 108 2.77 -16.45 -0.18
CA THR A 108 1.36 -16.85 -0.02
C THR A 108 0.85 -16.66 1.41
N SER A 109 1.61 -15.94 2.23
CA SER A 109 1.26 -15.74 3.62
C SER A 109 0.27 -14.61 3.81
N PRO A 110 -0.87 -14.83 4.45
CA PRO A 110 -1.81 -13.76 4.77
C PRO A 110 -1.34 -12.86 5.92
N ILE A 111 -0.36 -13.30 6.69
CA ILE A 111 0.11 -12.60 7.91
C ILE A 111 1.52 -12.03 7.79
N LYS A 112 2.25 -12.38 6.74
CA LYS A 112 3.63 -11.90 6.51
C LYS A 112 3.80 -11.44 5.09
N THR A 113 4.40 -10.29 4.94
CA THR A 113 4.80 -9.79 3.63
C THR A 113 6.19 -10.33 3.29
N ASP A 114 6.21 -11.49 2.65
CA ASP A 114 7.42 -12.12 2.11
C ASP A 114 7.34 -12.13 0.59
N PHE A 115 8.38 -11.65 -0.07
CA PHE A 115 8.48 -11.70 -1.52
C PHE A 115 9.94 -11.85 -1.95
N SER A 116 10.18 -12.07 -3.22
CA SER A 116 11.53 -12.09 -3.78
C SER A 116 11.61 -11.15 -4.97
N ILE A 117 12.77 -10.51 -5.13
CA ILE A 117 13.11 -9.69 -6.29
C ILE A 117 14.27 -10.39 -7.00
N ARG A 118 14.06 -10.78 -8.27
CA ARG A 118 15.05 -11.58 -9.05
C ARG A 118 15.52 -12.84 -8.30
N GLY A 119 14.63 -13.50 -7.55
CA GLY A 119 14.93 -14.70 -6.78
C GLY A 119 15.62 -14.47 -5.44
N LEU A 120 15.96 -13.23 -5.08
CA LEU A 120 16.53 -12.90 -3.79
C LEU A 120 15.40 -12.58 -2.80
N ALA A 121 15.32 -13.34 -1.71
CA ALA A 121 14.27 -13.18 -0.70
C ALA A 121 14.37 -11.83 0.00
N THR A 122 13.21 -11.21 0.21
CA THR A 122 13.04 -9.97 0.95
C THR A 122 11.71 -9.98 1.70
N ASN A 123 11.39 -8.92 2.39
CA ASN A 123 10.20 -8.80 3.21
C ASN A 123 9.69 -7.35 3.27
N ALA A 124 8.75 -7.08 4.18
CA ALA A 124 8.15 -5.77 4.36
C ALA A 124 9.17 -4.63 4.59
N SER A 125 10.38 -4.89 5.04
CA SER A 125 11.40 -3.85 5.23
C SER A 125 11.95 -3.27 3.92
N ALA A 126 11.66 -3.88 2.77
CA ALA A 126 11.99 -3.33 1.45
C ALA A 126 11.01 -2.25 0.97
N TYR A 127 9.92 -2.02 1.70
CA TYR A 127 8.99 -0.94 1.40
C TYR A 127 9.48 0.40 1.98
N LEU A 128 9.38 1.43 1.18
CA LEU A 128 9.56 2.82 1.61
C LEU A 128 8.22 3.55 1.46
N VAL A 129 7.80 4.27 2.48
CA VAL A 129 6.60 5.11 2.42
C VAL A 129 7.01 6.54 2.14
N ASN A 130 6.55 7.10 1.02
CA ASN A 130 6.92 8.47 0.59
C ASN A 130 8.44 8.70 0.61
N ASN A 131 9.24 7.75 0.11
CA ASN A 131 10.71 7.74 0.12
C ASN A 131 11.37 7.61 1.50
N ILE A 132 10.63 7.25 2.53
CA ILE A 132 11.17 7.08 3.88
C ILE A 132 11.24 5.57 4.20
N PRO A 133 12.43 5.02 4.48
CA PRO A 133 12.60 3.62 4.88
C PRO A 133 12.21 3.38 6.33
N GLY A 134 12.10 2.12 6.72
CA GLY A 134 11.99 1.71 8.13
C GLY A 134 10.58 1.74 8.72
N PHE A 135 9.54 1.98 7.91
CA PHE A 135 8.15 1.96 8.38
C PHE A 135 7.66 0.56 8.70
N PHE A 136 8.11 -0.42 7.97
CA PHE A 136 7.67 -1.81 8.15
C PHE A 136 8.87 -2.68 8.53
N ILE A 137 8.67 -3.49 9.55
CA ILE A 137 9.68 -4.41 10.06
C ILE A 137 9.08 -5.81 10.08
N MET A 138 9.71 -6.74 9.37
CA MET A 138 9.38 -8.16 9.32
C MET A 138 7.96 -8.50 8.84
N ALA A 139 7.00 -8.58 9.72
CA ALA A 139 5.70 -9.18 9.45
C ALA A 139 4.58 -8.17 9.14
N THR A 140 4.77 -6.90 9.44
CA THR A 140 3.76 -5.88 9.16
C THR A 140 3.89 -5.39 7.73
N GLY A 141 2.95 -5.76 6.89
CA GLY A 141 2.84 -5.27 5.53
C GLY A 141 2.28 -3.85 5.42
N PRO A 142 2.39 -3.26 4.25
CA PRO A 142 1.84 -1.94 3.99
C PRO A 142 0.31 -1.94 4.11
N ILE A 143 -0.24 -0.79 4.47
CA ILE A 143 -1.68 -0.57 4.54
C ILE A 143 -2.15 -0.23 3.12
N THR A 144 -2.63 -1.22 2.39
CA THR A 144 -2.95 -1.17 0.96
C THR A 144 -3.85 0.01 0.60
N ASN A 145 -4.84 0.28 1.43
CA ASN A 145 -5.78 1.39 1.22
C ASN A 145 -5.12 2.78 1.18
N THR A 146 -3.92 2.92 1.74
CA THR A 146 -3.18 4.20 1.77
C THR A 146 -2.34 4.43 0.52
N VAL A 147 -2.13 3.41 -0.29
CA VAL A 147 -1.21 3.43 -1.43
C VAL A 147 -1.90 4.02 -2.65
N GLY A 148 -1.34 5.10 -3.17
CA GLY A 148 -1.73 5.71 -4.44
C GLY A 148 -0.97 5.06 -5.59
N SER A 149 0.33 5.17 -5.65
CA SER A 149 1.14 4.54 -6.70
C SER A 149 2.32 3.78 -6.12
N ILE A 150 2.84 2.83 -6.91
CA ILE A 150 3.97 2.00 -6.52
C ILE A 150 5.09 2.17 -7.53
N ASP A 151 6.30 2.48 -7.06
CA ASP A 151 7.50 2.46 -7.89
C ASP A 151 8.37 1.27 -7.46
N ALA A 152 8.38 0.21 -8.25
CA ALA A 152 9.18 -0.98 -8.01
C ALA A 152 10.55 -0.81 -8.66
N MET A 153 11.56 -0.58 -7.87
CA MET A 153 12.94 -0.48 -8.31
C MET A 153 13.64 -1.82 -8.19
N ILE A 154 14.28 -2.25 -9.26
CA ILE A 154 15.01 -3.52 -9.35
C ILE A 154 16.50 -3.22 -9.43
N GLY A 155 17.24 -3.58 -8.39
CA GLY A 155 18.68 -3.35 -8.31
C GLY A 155 19.12 -2.72 -6.99
N PRO A 156 20.36 -2.22 -6.88
CA PRO A 156 20.94 -1.73 -5.64
C PRO A 156 20.32 -0.39 -5.23
N ALA A 157 19.33 -0.45 -4.35
CA ALA A 157 18.59 0.72 -3.87
C ALA A 157 19.32 1.53 -2.80
N ALA A 158 20.35 0.98 -2.17
CA ALA A 158 21.07 1.64 -1.08
C ALA A 158 21.72 2.97 -1.49
N THR A 159 22.19 3.07 -2.71
CA THR A 159 22.80 4.30 -3.25
C THR A 159 21.83 5.47 -3.35
N LEU A 160 20.52 5.18 -3.53
CA LEU A 160 19.48 6.19 -3.64
C LEU A 160 18.83 6.53 -2.30
N ASN A 161 18.88 5.61 -1.35
CA ASN A 161 18.18 5.75 -0.08
C ASN A 161 19.11 6.08 1.10
N GLY A 162 20.44 6.09 0.87
CA GLY A 162 21.43 6.28 1.93
C GLY A 162 21.54 5.10 2.91
N SER A 163 20.71 4.08 2.76
CA SER A 163 20.72 2.87 3.58
C SER A 163 20.16 1.69 2.79
N THR A 164 20.47 0.47 3.23
CA THR A 164 19.77 -0.71 2.73
C THR A 164 18.35 -0.70 3.27
N PRO A 165 17.31 -0.72 2.44
CA PRO A 165 15.93 -0.68 2.92
C PRO A 165 15.54 -1.91 3.72
N SER A 166 16.30 -2.97 3.64
CA SER A 166 15.96 -4.26 4.26
C SER A 166 17.05 -4.73 5.22
N PHE A 167 16.77 -4.67 6.52
CA PHE A 167 17.60 -5.29 7.54
C PHE A 167 17.74 -6.82 7.33
N GLN A 168 16.66 -7.47 6.89
CA GLN A 168 16.66 -8.92 6.71
C GLN A 168 17.18 -9.40 5.36
N ALA A 169 17.13 -8.59 4.30
CA ALA A 169 17.77 -8.96 3.05
C ALA A 169 19.27 -9.16 3.23
N ASN A 170 19.88 -8.34 4.08
CA ASN A 170 21.30 -8.51 4.45
C ASN A 170 21.54 -9.78 5.27
N TYR A 171 20.58 -10.17 6.12
CA TYR A 171 20.72 -11.35 6.96
C TYR A 171 20.51 -12.66 6.20
N LEU A 172 19.55 -12.68 5.26
CA LEU A 172 19.18 -13.89 4.52
C LEU A 172 19.96 -14.08 3.22
N SER A 173 20.35 -13.00 2.53
CA SER A 173 20.97 -13.09 1.21
C SER A 173 22.22 -12.23 1.03
N GLY A 174 22.55 -11.35 1.95
CA GLY A 174 23.68 -10.42 1.83
C GLY A 174 23.56 -9.42 0.66
N ALA A 175 22.44 -9.39 -0.04
CA ALA A 175 22.22 -8.58 -1.22
C ALA A 175 20.98 -7.68 -1.05
N THR A 176 21.03 -6.52 -1.68
CA THR A 176 19.86 -5.61 -1.78
C THR A 176 19.25 -5.79 -3.16
N PRO A 177 18.19 -6.58 -3.31
CA PRO A 177 17.64 -6.93 -4.61
C PRO A 177 16.87 -5.80 -5.28
N GLY A 178 16.42 -4.83 -4.49
CA GLY A 178 15.60 -3.70 -4.93
C GLY A 178 14.88 -3.04 -3.78
N ALA A 179 13.97 -2.13 -4.11
CA ALA A 179 13.09 -1.45 -3.16
C ALA A 179 11.73 -1.16 -3.80
N ILE A 180 10.70 -1.14 -2.96
CA ILE A 180 9.33 -0.83 -3.36
C ILE A 180 8.95 0.50 -2.70
N TYR A 181 8.79 1.53 -3.51
CA TYR A 181 8.40 2.86 -3.04
C TYR A 181 6.87 2.98 -3.11
N LEU A 182 6.26 3.16 -1.97
CA LEU A 182 4.83 3.36 -1.82
C LEU A 182 4.54 4.85 -1.72
N ASN A 183 3.96 5.40 -2.75
CA ASN A 183 3.50 6.79 -2.72
C ASN A 183 2.07 6.80 -2.18
N THR A 184 1.84 7.51 -1.10
CA THR A 184 0.50 7.59 -0.49
C THR A 184 -0.45 8.38 -1.37
N LYS A 185 -1.75 8.06 -1.27
CA LYS A 185 -2.80 8.78 -1.97
C LYS A 185 -2.77 10.27 -1.62
N ARG A 186 -2.83 11.12 -2.64
CA ARG A 186 -2.94 12.59 -2.52
C ARG A 186 -4.20 13.07 -3.20
N ALA A 187 -4.64 14.29 -2.87
CA ALA A 187 -5.71 14.91 -3.61
C ALA A 187 -5.34 15.08 -5.09
N GLY A 188 -6.17 14.54 -5.96
CA GLY A 188 -6.08 14.67 -7.41
C GLY A 188 -6.54 16.05 -7.90
N GLU A 189 -6.70 16.21 -9.22
CA GLU A 189 -7.26 17.44 -9.80
C GLU A 189 -8.76 17.55 -9.48
N ASP A 190 -9.47 16.43 -9.49
CA ASP A 190 -10.90 16.39 -9.23
C ASP A 190 -11.20 16.25 -7.75
N ASP A 191 -12.21 16.97 -7.30
CA ASP A 191 -12.80 16.83 -5.99
C ASP A 191 -13.81 15.69 -6.03
N PHE A 192 -13.74 14.77 -5.07
CA PHE A 192 -14.68 13.66 -5.01
C PHE A 192 -14.91 13.17 -3.58
N ILE A 193 -16.05 12.52 -3.40
CA ILE A 193 -16.36 11.68 -2.24
C ILE A 193 -16.74 10.31 -2.78
N LYS A 194 -15.96 9.29 -2.45
CA LYS A 194 -16.21 7.91 -2.87
C LYS A 194 -16.43 7.04 -1.64
N TYR A 195 -17.59 6.40 -1.60
CA TYR A 195 -17.90 5.34 -0.65
C TYR A 195 -17.96 4.00 -1.39
N THR A 196 -17.29 3.01 -0.84
CA THR A 196 -17.27 1.67 -1.40
C THR A 196 -17.61 0.68 -0.32
N GLN A 197 -18.52 -0.24 -0.62
CA GLN A 197 -18.90 -1.35 0.22
C GLN A 197 -18.56 -2.65 -0.48
N THR A 198 -17.94 -3.58 0.24
CA THR A 198 -17.56 -4.89 -0.30
C THR A 198 -18.19 -6.00 0.52
N PHE A 199 -18.53 -7.09 -0.16
CA PHE A 199 -19.02 -8.31 0.43
C PHE A 199 -18.21 -9.47 -0.16
N GLY A 200 -17.60 -10.23 0.70
CA GLY A 200 -16.83 -11.42 0.32
C GLY A 200 -17.44 -12.71 0.83
N GLY A 201 -16.85 -13.82 0.45
CA GLY A 201 -17.15 -15.13 1.03
C GLY A 201 -16.82 -15.19 2.52
N HIS A 202 -17.38 -16.19 3.22
CA HIS A 202 -17.12 -16.41 4.66
C HIS A 202 -17.48 -15.23 5.57
N GLY A 203 -18.46 -14.40 5.14
CA GLY A 203 -18.95 -13.27 5.90
C GLY A 203 -18.01 -12.06 5.91
N ASP A 204 -17.10 -11.98 4.96
CA ASP A 204 -16.25 -10.80 4.77
C ASP A 204 -17.11 -9.59 4.37
N TYR A 205 -16.86 -8.47 5.03
CA TYR A 205 -17.59 -7.22 4.85
C TYR A 205 -16.64 -6.05 5.03
N GLY A 206 -16.64 -5.13 4.08
CA GLY A 206 -15.79 -3.96 4.10
C GLY A 206 -16.52 -2.66 3.76
N GLU A 207 -16.12 -1.58 4.39
CA GLU A 207 -16.55 -0.21 4.15
C GLU A 207 -15.34 0.69 3.97
N TYR A 208 -15.35 1.49 2.91
CA TYR A 208 -14.24 2.37 2.55
C TYR A 208 -14.77 3.74 2.19
N LEU A 209 -14.15 4.77 2.76
CA LEU A 209 -14.41 6.17 2.46
C LEU A 209 -13.14 6.80 1.92
N ASP A 210 -13.23 7.49 0.79
CA ASP A 210 -12.13 8.23 0.18
C ASP A 210 -12.66 9.61 -0.25
N ILE A 211 -12.15 10.65 0.38
CA ILE A 211 -12.55 12.04 0.14
C ILE A 211 -11.32 12.79 -0.35
N SER A 212 -11.43 13.44 -1.50
CA SER A 212 -10.39 14.26 -2.11
C SER A 212 -10.93 15.64 -2.38
N GLN A 213 -10.22 16.68 -1.95
CA GLN A 213 -10.62 18.05 -2.17
C GLN A 213 -9.41 18.97 -2.27
N ARG A 214 -9.49 19.97 -3.15
CA ARG A 214 -8.48 21.02 -3.28
C ARG A 214 -9.03 22.38 -2.90
N PHE A 215 -8.16 23.17 -2.26
CA PHE A 215 -8.45 24.48 -1.71
C PHE A 215 -7.44 25.52 -2.20
N GLY A 216 -7.76 26.80 -1.94
CA GLY A 216 -6.93 27.94 -2.32
C GLY A 216 -7.30 28.49 -3.70
N LYS A 217 -6.84 29.71 -3.97
CA LYS A 217 -7.13 30.42 -5.23
C LYS A 217 -6.66 29.64 -6.47
N ASP A 218 -5.49 28.99 -6.34
CA ASP A 218 -4.87 28.22 -7.42
C ASP A 218 -4.97 26.71 -7.17
N ARG A 219 -5.92 26.27 -6.33
CA ARG A 219 -6.09 24.87 -5.93
C ARG A 219 -4.79 24.20 -5.45
N ASN A 220 -3.92 24.97 -4.82
CA ASN A 220 -2.57 24.54 -4.43
C ASN A 220 -2.50 23.78 -3.11
N ILE A 221 -3.60 23.72 -2.35
CA ILE A 221 -3.71 22.92 -1.14
C ILE A 221 -4.61 21.72 -1.43
N GLY A 222 -4.06 20.53 -1.35
CA GLY A 222 -4.82 19.29 -1.47
C GLY A 222 -5.05 18.63 -0.13
N VAL A 223 -6.25 18.15 0.13
CA VAL A 223 -6.59 17.35 1.29
C VAL A 223 -7.25 16.06 0.83
N ARG A 224 -6.73 14.91 1.27
CA ARG A 224 -7.36 13.62 1.02
C ARG A 224 -7.49 12.86 2.33
N ILE A 225 -8.68 12.38 2.62
CA ILE A 225 -8.99 11.61 3.84
C ILE A 225 -9.55 10.27 3.39
N TYR A 226 -9.05 9.19 3.97
CA TYR A 226 -9.56 7.86 3.68
C TYR A 226 -9.65 7.02 4.94
N GLY A 227 -10.78 6.31 5.04
CA GLY A 227 -11.11 5.40 6.11
C GLY A 227 -11.39 4.00 5.58
N GLN A 228 -11.11 3.01 6.41
CA GLN A 228 -11.40 1.60 6.13
C GLN A 228 -11.91 0.92 7.38
N TYR A 229 -12.98 0.18 7.21
CA TYR A 229 -13.40 -0.88 8.13
C TYR A 229 -13.60 -2.16 7.33
N ASP A 230 -12.96 -3.22 7.74
CA ASP A 230 -13.05 -4.54 7.10
C ASP A 230 -13.03 -5.61 8.20
N ASP A 231 -13.95 -6.59 8.13
CA ASP A 231 -14.04 -7.67 9.11
C ASP A 231 -14.68 -8.90 8.47
N GLY A 232 -13.97 -10.00 8.45
CA GLY A 232 -14.53 -11.25 7.95
C GLY A 232 -13.55 -12.40 7.79
N GLY A 233 -14.05 -13.48 7.21
CA GLY A 233 -13.27 -14.67 6.92
C GLY A 233 -12.51 -14.56 5.59
N LEU A 234 -11.38 -15.22 5.52
CA LEU A 234 -10.62 -15.43 4.29
C LEU A 234 -11.05 -16.73 3.59
N ALA A 235 -10.52 -17.00 2.40
CA ALA A 235 -10.80 -18.21 1.64
C ALA A 235 -10.45 -19.52 2.37
N ILE A 236 -9.54 -19.44 3.34
CA ILE A 236 -9.13 -20.57 4.18
C ILE A 236 -10.06 -20.66 5.38
N SER A 237 -10.68 -21.80 5.60
CA SER A 237 -11.56 -22.04 6.75
C SER A 237 -10.83 -21.76 8.07
N GLY A 238 -11.42 -20.93 8.92
CA GLY A 238 -10.84 -20.48 10.18
C GLY A 238 -9.87 -19.31 10.09
N ALA A 239 -9.44 -18.93 8.89
CA ALA A 239 -8.67 -17.70 8.69
C ALA A 239 -9.60 -16.49 8.53
N GLY A 240 -9.13 -15.33 8.97
CA GLY A 240 -9.91 -14.09 8.89
C GLY A 240 -9.04 -12.86 9.05
N GLN A 241 -9.66 -11.70 8.81
CA GLN A 241 -9.01 -10.41 8.98
C GLN A 241 -9.97 -9.38 9.60
N ARG A 242 -9.39 -8.39 10.26
CA ARG A 242 -10.08 -7.18 10.65
C ARG A 242 -9.14 -6.01 10.45
N LYS A 243 -9.57 -5.01 9.72
CA LYS A 243 -8.81 -3.79 9.44
C LYS A 243 -9.64 -2.58 9.81
N LYS A 244 -9.04 -1.62 10.51
CA LYS A 244 -9.63 -0.33 10.85
C LYS A 244 -8.56 0.71 10.67
N ASN A 245 -8.71 1.53 9.67
CA ASN A 245 -7.70 2.53 9.33
C ASN A 245 -8.38 3.87 9.09
N LEU A 246 -7.71 4.94 9.54
CA LEU A 246 -8.11 6.31 9.23
C LEU A 246 -6.86 7.12 8.97
N PHE A 247 -6.75 7.66 7.77
CA PHE A 247 -5.59 8.44 7.33
C PHE A 247 -6.01 9.75 6.66
N ALA A 248 -5.13 10.72 6.74
CA ALA A 248 -5.24 11.97 6.02
C ALA A 248 -3.91 12.30 5.33
N ASN A 249 -4.02 12.94 4.19
CA ASN A 249 -2.91 13.51 3.45
C ASN A 249 -3.22 14.98 3.17
N VAL A 250 -2.29 15.85 3.51
CA VAL A 250 -2.36 17.28 3.20
C VAL A 250 -1.15 17.64 2.35
N SER A 251 -1.39 18.16 1.17
CA SER A 251 -0.35 18.58 0.24
C SER A 251 -0.45 20.07 -0.05
N TYR A 252 0.69 20.71 -0.18
CA TYR A 252 0.83 22.06 -0.71
C TYR A 252 1.74 22.03 -1.93
N GLU A 253 1.28 22.59 -3.03
CA GLU A 253 1.96 22.59 -4.31
C GLU A 253 2.04 24.01 -4.87
N GLY A 254 3.12 24.72 -4.51
CA GLY A 254 3.47 26.02 -5.06
C GLY A 254 4.52 25.88 -6.17
N GLU A 255 4.82 26.99 -6.85
CA GLU A 255 5.78 27.02 -7.98
C GLU A 255 7.18 26.50 -7.61
N THR A 256 7.68 26.87 -6.44
CA THR A 256 9.03 26.50 -6.00
C THR A 256 9.03 25.60 -4.78
N THR A 257 7.88 25.39 -4.15
CA THR A 257 7.77 24.67 -2.87
C THR A 257 6.69 23.63 -2.93
N LYS A 258 7.03 22.41 -2.55
CA LYS A 258 6.09 21.29 -2.44
C LYS A 258 6.20 20.68 -1.05
N THR A 259 5.07 20.53 -0.38
CA THR A 259 5.01 19.93 0.96
C THR A 259 3.92 18.88 0.98
N ASN A 260 4.20 17.74 1.59
CA ASN A 260 3.24 16.68 1.79
C ASN A 260 3.34 16.16 3.21
N VAL A 261 2.23 16.18 3.91
CA VAL A 261 2.08 15.58 5.24
C VAL A 261 1.04 14.47 5.14
N PHE A 262 1.42 13.27 5.49
CA PHE A 262 0.56 12.11 5.53
C PHE A 262 0.61 11.50 6.91
N GLY A 263 -0.53 11.10 7.47
CA GLY A 263 -0.54 10.40 8.73
C GLY A 263 -1.91 9.88 9.11
N GLY A 264 -1.94 9.00 10.09
CA GLY A 264 -3.17 8.41 10.59
C GLY A 264 -2.95 7.25 11.54
N TYR A 265 -4.05 6.59 11.83
CA TYR A 265 -4.14 5.44 12.72
C TYR A 265 -4.50 4.18 11.95
N TYR A 266 -3.93 3.05 12.36
CA TYR A 266 -4.27 1.73 11.87
C TYR A 266 -4.44 0.72 13.01
N ASP A 267 -5.39 -0.21 12.84
CA ASP A 267 -5.61 -1.40 13.68
C ASP A 267 -5.91 -2.56 12.74
N GLN A 268 -4.97 -3.49 12.63
CA GLN A 268 -5.07 -4.64 11.75
C GLN A 268 -4.91 -5.92 12.56
N LYS A 269 -5.84 -6.84 12.37
CA LYS A 269 -5.78 -8.18 12.92
C LYS A 269 -5.93 -9.21 11.82
N PHE A 270 -4.98 -10.12 11.73
CA PHE A 270 -5.00 -11.27 10.86
C PHE A 270 -5.10 -12.54 11.71
N MET A 271 -5.99 -13.44 11.36
CA MET A 271 -6.24 -14.70 12.04
C MET A 271 -5.97 -15.86 11.09
N GLY A 272 -5.38 -16.93 11.60
CA GLY A 272 -4.94 -18.07 10.81
C GLY A 272 -3.45 -18.04 10.52
N THR A 273 -2.93 -19.12 9.95
CA THR A 273 -1.51 -19.29 9.79
C THR A 273 -1.08 -19.34 8.34
N GLU A 274 0.20 -18.98 8.19
CA GLU A 274 0.97 -19.28 7.03
C GLU A 274 1.16 -20.78 6.89
N ARG A 275 0.91 -21.33 5.70
CA ARG A 275 1.19 -22.73 5.40
C ARG A 275 2.63 -22.86 4.95
N ARG A 276 3.50 -23.30 5.85
CA ARG A 276 4.87 -23.68 5.51
C ARG A 276 5.11 -25.14 5.81
N PHE A 277 5.58 -25.85 4.81
CA PHE A 277 6.03 -27.23 4.95
C PHE A 277 7.56 -27.23 4.91
N VAL A 278 8.16 -27.80 5.92
CA VAL A 278 9.60 -28.09 5.91
C VAL A 278 9.73 -29.60 5.74
N LEU A 279 10.32 -30.01 4.63
CA LEU A 279 10.65 -31.40 4.40
C LEU A 279 11.80 -31.80 5.34
N ASP A 280 11.65 -32.93 6.03
CA ASP A 280 12.72 -33.52 6.76
C ASP A 280 13.86 -33.95 5.79
N LYS A 281 15.11 -33.90 6.24
CA LYS A 281 16.25 -34.30 5.42
C LYS A 281 16.22 -35.76 4.98
N SER A 282 15.47 -36.59 5.70
CA SER A 282 15.24 -38.01 5.36
C SER A 282 14.09 -38.24 4.38
N ALA A 283 13.33 -37.21 4.02
CA ALA A 283 12.19 -37.34 3.11
C ALA A 283 12.67 -37.72 1.69
N THR A 284 12.22 -38.85 1.20
CA THR A 284 12.55 -39.36 -0.13
C THR A 284 11.51 -38.97 -1.19
N LYS A 285 10.36 -38.44 -0.77
CA LYS A 285 9.29 -37.97 -1.66
C LYS A 285 8.56 -36.78 -1.06
N PHE A 286 7.89 -35.98 -1.88
CA PHE A 286 6.98 -34.95 -1.41
C PHE A 286 5.73 -35.60 -0.83
N PRO A 287 5.20 -35.08 0.30
CA PRO A 287 3.89 -35.52 0.81
C PRO A 287 2.79 -35.13 -0.18
N ASP A 288 1.65 -35.79 -0.07
CA ASP A 288 0.46 -35.40 -0.81
C ASP A 288 0.04 -33.98 -0.45
N ALA A 289 -0.49 -33.23 -1.43
CA ALA A 289 -0.93 -31.87 -1.22
C ALA A 289 -2.05 -31.84 -0.16
N PRO A 290 -1.89 -31.06 0.91
CA PRO A 290 -2.95 -30.96 1.91
C PRO A 290 -4.15 -30.18 1.36
N ASP A 291 -5.30 -30.33 2.02
CA ASP A 291 -6.51 -29.60 1.67
C ASP A 291 -6.28 -28.08 1.78
N ALA A 292 -6.28 -27.41 0.63
CA ALA A 292 -5.99 -25.99 0.52
C ALA A 292 -7.04 -25.09 1.20
N SER A 293 -8.21 -25.60 1.49
CA SER A 293 -9.32 -24.85 2.12
C SER A 293 -9.26 -24.83 3.65
N LYS A 294 -8.39 -25.63 4.27
CA LYS A 294 -8.32 -25.76 5.73
C LYS A 294 -7.12 -25.05 6.33
N SER A 295 -7.33 -24.39 7.46
CA SER A 295 -6.24 -23.95 8.33
C SER A 295 -5.78 -25.14 9.18
N PHE A 296 -4.46 -25.25 9.40
CA PHE A 296 -3.90 -26.28 10.29
C PHE A 296 -3.87 -25.85 11.76
N ASP A 297 -4.03 -24.56 12.02
CA ASP A 297 -3.86 -23.97 13.33
C ASP A 297 -5.18 -23.34 13.81
N ASP A 298 -5.34 -23.28 15.15
CA ASP A 298 -6.47 -22.60 15.76
C ASP A 298 -6.31 -21.08 15.57
N PRO A 299 -7.22 -20.41 14.83
CA PRO A 299 -7.15 -18.97 14.59
C PRO A 299 -7.32 -18.12 15.86
N LYS A 300 -7.78 -18.71 16.97
CA LYS A 300 -7.82 -18.04 18.27
C LYS A 300 -6.44 -17.91 18.91
N VAL A 301 -5.54 -18.85 18.58
CA VAL A 301 -4.16 -18.88 19.09
C VAL A 301 -3.22 -18.20 18.10
N MET A 302 -3.41 -18.49 16.82
CA MET A 302 -2.55 -17.98 15.75
C MET A 302 -3.18 -16.73 15.13
N HIS A 303 -2.78 -15.58 15.63
CA HIS A 303 -3.21 -14.28 15.09
C HIS A 303 -2.06 -13.28 15.18
N GLN A 304 -2.11 -12.30 14.34
CA GLN A 304 -1.23 -11.15 14.38
C GLN A 304 -2.08 -9.89 14.54
N ASP A 305 -1.86 -9.18 15.63
CA ASP A 305 -2.48 -7.89 15.90
C ASP A 305 -1.43 -6.80 15.73
N THR A 306 -1.73 -5.80 14.92
CA THR A 306 -0.85 -4.66 14.70
C THR A 306 -1.69 -3.39 14.70
N ASN A 307 -1.40 -2.48 15.60
CA ASN A 307 -2.03 -1.17 15.63
C ASN A 307 -0.99 -0.09 15.92
N GLY A 308 -1.27 1.13 15.51
CA GLY A 308 -0.34 2.23 15.71
C GLY A 308 -0.67 3.48 14.94
N TYR A 309 0.24 4.42 15.00
CA TYR A 309 0.18 5.69 14.28
C TYR A 309 1.34 5.80 13.31
N MET A 310 1.06 6.34 12.14
CA MET A 310 2.05 6.62 11.11
C MET A 310 2.00 8.08 10.71
N LEU A 311 3.16 8.70 10.54
CA LEU A 311 3.30 10.08 10.08
C LEU A 311 4.47 10.19 9.11
N THR A 312 4.29 10.90 7.99
CA THR A 312 5.37 11.31 7.09
C THR A 312 5.29 12.79 6.76
N LEU A 313 6.43 13.41 6.64
CA LEU A 313 6.62 14.76 6.13
C LEU A 313 7.60 14.71 4.97
N ASN A 314 7.19 15.19 3.81
CA ASN A 314 8.07 15.44 2.69
C ASN A 314 7.99 16.92 2.35
N HIS A 315 9.13 17.59 2.32
CA HIS A 315 9.21 18.98 1.93
C HIS A 315 10.33 19.15 0.90
N GLN A 316 10.04 19.86 -0.16
CA GLN A 316 10.99 20.18 -1.23
C GLN A 316 10.87 21.65 -1.59
N LYS A 317 12.03 22.31 -1.76
CA LYS A 317 12.09 23.69 -2.22
C LYS A 317 13.16 23.83 -3.31
N LYS A 318 12.76 24.39 -4.44
CA LYS A 318 13.66 24.79 -5.52
C LYS A 318 14.29 26.13 -5.14
N LEU A 319 15.59 26.15 -4.91
CA LEU A 319 16.35 27.35 -4.54
C LEU A 319 16.88 28.07 -5.79
N SER A 320 17.23 27.32 -6.84
CA SER A 320 17.65 27.82 -8.15
C SER A 320 17.35 26.78 -9.21
N GLU A 321 17.69 27.05 -10.47
CA GLU A 321 17.55 26.07 -11.56
C GLU A 321 18.35 24.78 -11.33
N HIS A 322 19.43 24.87 -10.58
CA HIS A 322 20.35 23.74 -10.35
C HIS A 322 20.36 23.22 -8.91
N VAL A 323 19.65 23.90 -7.97
CA VAL A 323 19.69 23.56 -6.56
C VAL A 323 18.29 23.31 -6.02
N ASN A 324 18.04 22.07 -5.62
CA ASN A 324 16.83 21.68 -4.89
C ASN A 324 17.23 21.26 -3.47
N TRP A 325 16.50 21.78 -2.49
CA TRP A 325 16.58 21.35 -1.10
C TRP A 325 15.36 20.51 -0.75
N PHE A 326 15.56 19.43 0.01
CA PHE A 326 14.46 18.58 0.45
C PHE A 326 14.70 18.02 1.85
N VAL A 327 13.60 17.75 2.55
CA VAL A 327 13.55 17.00 3.82
C VAL A 327 12.48 15.94 3.73
N ASN A 328 12.84 14.72 4.10
CA ASN A 328 11.91 13.62 4.31
C ASN A 328 12.06 13.13 5.75
N ALA A 329 11.00 13.18 6.51
CA ALA A 329 10.96 12.71 7.89
C ALA A 329 9.70 11.88 8.13
N GLY A 330 9.81 10.89 9.00
CA GLY A 330 8.65 10.06 9.28
C GLY A 330 8.82 9.24 10.55
N MET A 331 7.69 8.80 11.08
CA MET A 331 7.62 7.89 12.20
C MET A 331 6.49 6.89 11.99
N ASN A 332 6.74 5.66 12.41
CA ASN A 332 5.72 4.66 12.64
C ASN A 332 5.87 4.17 14.08
N GLN A 333 4.84 4.35 14.87
CA GLN A 333 4.81 3.92 16.26
C GLN A 333 3.77 2.82 16.41
N PRO A 334 4.17 1.55 16.21
CA PRO A 334 3.29 0.43 16.53
C PRO A 334 3.07 0.38 18.04
N ALA A 335 1.84 0.15 18.47
CA ALA A 335 1.57 -0.13 19.87
C ALA A 335 2.19 -1.49 20.23
N PRO A 336 2.58 -1.69 21.49
CA PRO A 336 3.08 -2.97 21.97
C PRO A 336 2.03 -4.05 21.72
N SER A 337 2.28 -4.92 20.76
CA SER A 337 1.45 -6.10 20.56
C SER A 337 1.80 -7.14 21.61
N PRO A 338 0.82 -7.84 22.19
CA PRO A 338 1.14 -9.03 22.98
C PRO A 338 1.95 -9.98 22.09
N PRO A 339 2.90 -10.75 22.66
CA PRO A 339 3.73 -11.64 21.89
C PRO A 339 2.82 -12.59 21.10
N SER A 340 2.80 -12.42 19.77
CA SER A 340 2.16 -13.37 18.87
C SER A 340 2.88 -14.71 19.03
N ALA A 341 2.13 -15.79 19.22
CA ALA A 341 2.72 -17.11 19.26
C ALA A 341 3.58 -17.30 18.00
N SER A 342 4.86 -17.59 18.19
CA SER A 342 5.78 -17.85 17.07
C SER A 342 5.21 -19.00 16.25
N THR A 343 5.14 -18.82 14.94
CA THR A 343 4.61 -19.83 14.02
C THR A 343 5.31 -21.16 14.25
N PRO A 344 4.64 -22.22 14.74
CA PRO A 344 5.26 -23.52 14.84
C PRO A 344 5.51 -24.05 13.42
N TYR A 345 6.72 -24.42 13.14
CA TYR A 345 7.02 -25.15 11.91
C TYR A 345 6.44 -26.55 12.05
N SER A 346 5.49 -26.92 11.22
CA SER A 346 5.04 -28.29 11.11
C SER A 346 6.15 -29.12 10.48
N ARG A 347 6.88 -29.89 11.30
CA ARG A 347 7.84 -30.88 10.79
C ARG A 347 7.05 -32.12 10.36
N TRP A 348 7.17 -32.45 9.10
CA TRP A 348 6.70 -33.73 8.60
C TRP A 348 7.84 -34.73 8.67
N SER A 349 7.71 -35.74 9.52
CA SER A 349 8.51 -36.96 9.46
C SER A 349 7.69 -38.00 8.69
N THR A 350 8.24 -38.57 7.65
CA THR A 350 7.69 -39.80 7.06
C THR A 350 8.10 -40.94 8.02
N ALA A 351 7.12 -41.55 8.69
CA ALA A 351 7.27 -42.85 9.30
C ALA A 351 7.36 -43.94 8.22
#